data_b5529d4c5597afb9f00693d7c096de8b
#
_entry.id   b5529d4c5597afb9f00693d7c096de8b
#
_cell.length_a   1.000
_cell.length_b   1.000
_cell.length_c   1.000
_cell.angle_alpha   90.00
_cell.angle_beta   90.00
_cell.angle_gamma   90.00
#
_symmetry.space_group_name_H-M   'P 1'
#
loop_
_entity.id
_entity.type
_entity.pdbx_description
1 polymer ?
#
loop_
_entity_poly.entity_id
_entity_poly.type
_entity_poly.pdbx_seq_one_letter_code
_entity_poly.pdbx_strand_id
1 'polypeptide(L)'
;MPSRRKTLLSRFKPARDLFDRLAIGLSALCLVHCAASVFFVAVLATAGGALLHPAIHEIGLGLAIILAGVGLGRGFLAHRKPLPILLGGTGIVLMAVALTVPHGPIEAAYTMLGVGCVAIAHMLNRRAHAY
;
A
#
# COMPACT_ATOMS: atom_id res chain seq x y z
N MET A 1 20.79 -16.24 -29.44
CA MET A 1 20.55 -16.91 -28.12
C MET A 1 19.62 -16.04 -27.24
N PRO A 2 18.31 -16.09 -27.42
CA PRO A 2 17.37 -15.32 -26.59
C PRO A 2 16.72 -16.11 -25.45
N SER A 3 17.11 -17.36 -25.18
CA SER A 3 16.31 -18.22 -24.31
C SER A 3 16.58 -18.08 -22.79
N ARG A 4 17.80 -17.78 -22.37
CA ARG A 4 18.15 -17.70 -20.93
C ARG A 4 17.48 -16.52 -20.19
N ARG A 5 17.36 -15.35 -20.83
CA ARG A 5 16.69 -14.17 -20.22
C ARG A 5 15.20 -14.42 -19.97
N LYS A 6 14.52 -15.06 -20.93
CA LYS A 6 13.08 -15.38 -20.80
C LYS A 6 12.83 -16.36 -19.65
N THR A 7 13.71 -17.35 -19.45
CA THR A 7 13.57 -18.36 -18.39
C THR A 7 13.83 -17.79 -16.98
N LEU A 8 14.79 -16.87 -16.85
CA LEU A 8 15.04 -16.19 -15.56
C LEU A 8 13.89 -15.25 -15.17
N LEU A 9 13.34 -14.51 -16.16
CA LEU A 9 12.21 -13.61 -15.92
C LEU A 9 10.92 -14.37 -15.56
N SER A 10 10.71 -15.57 -16.09
CA SER A 10 9.53 -16.39 -15.75
C SER A 10 9.58 -16.95 -14.34
N ARG A 11 10.77 -17.19 -13.77
CA ARG A 11 10.92 -17.68 -12.40
C ARG A 11 10.61 -16.63 -11.32
N PHE A 12 10.71 -15.34 -11.68
CA PHE A 12 10.44 -14.22 -10.75
C PHE A 12 9.00 -13.68 -10.85
N LYS A 13 8.22 -14.10 -11.85
CA LYS A 13 6.81 -13.71 -11.99
C LYS A 13 5.96 -14.04 -10.74
N PRO A 14 5.99 -15.27 -10.19
CA PRO A 14 5.14 -15.61 -9.05
C PRO A 14 5.49 -14.82 -7.79
N ALA A 15 6.80 -14.52 -7.56
CA ALA A 15 7.20 -13.73 -6.39
C ALA A 15 6.74 -12.26 -6.50
N ARG A 16 6.80 -11.65 -7.69
CA ARG A 16 6.32 -10.28 -7.93
C ARG A 16 4.81 -10.18 -7.73
N ASP A 17 4.07 -11.13 -8.28
CA ASP A 17 2.62 -11.19 -8.12
C ASP A 17 2.23 -11.38 -6.65
N LEU A 18 3.02 -12.14 -5.88
CA LEU A 18 2.82 -12.31 -4.44
C LEU A 18 3.00 -11.00 -3.68
N PHE A 19 4.06 -10.22 -3.95
CA PHE A 19 4.27 -8.91 -3.30
C PHE A 19 3.14 -7.92 -3.61
N ASP A 20 2.70 -7.86 -4.86
CA ASP A 20 1.58 -7.01 -5.25
C ASP A 20 0.27 -7.47 -4.60
N ARG A 21 0.03 -8.76 -4.49
CA ARG A 21 -1.15 -9.32 -3.79
C ARG A 21 -1.10 -9.05 -2.30
N LEU A 22 0.06 -9.20 -1.66
CA LEU A 22 0.24 -8.87 -0.25
C LEU A 22 0.05 -7.38 0.01
N ALA A 23 0.57 -6.52 -0.86
CA ALA A 23 0.40 -5.07 -0.74
C ALA A 23 -1.07 -4.67 -0.92
N ILE A 24 -1.79 -5.25 -1.89
CA ILE A 24 -3.24 -5.02 -2.07
C ILE A 24 -4.01 -5.51 -0.85
N GLY A 25 -3.69 -6.69 -0.33
CA GLY A 25 -4.33 -7.26 0.86
C GLY A 25 -4.10 -6.38 2.09
N LEU A 26 -2.86 -5.93 2.32
CA LEU A 26 -2.53 -5.01 3.41
C LEU A 26 -3.29 -3.68 3.25
N SER A 27 -3.34 -3.13 2.03
CA SER A 27 -4.08 -1.89 1.75
C SER A 27 -5.58 -2.04 2.04
N ALA A 28 -6.18 -3.15 1.63
CA ALA A 28 -7.58 -3.45 1.93
C ALA A 28 -7.82 -3.56 3.45
N LEU A 29 -6.92 -4.25 4.17
CA LEU A 29 -7.00 -4.37 5.62
C LEU A 29 -6.90 -3.01 6.32
N CYS A 30 -5.97 -2.15 5.88
CA CYS A 30 -5.84 -0.80 6.41
C CYS A 30 -7.08 0.06 6.14
N LEU A 31 -7.69 -0.03 4.95
CA LEU A 31 -8.94 0.68 4.62
C LEU A 31 -10.09 0.23 5.52
N VAL A 32 -10.26 -1.08 5.72
CA VAL A 32 -11.28 -1.64 6.61
C VAL A 32 -11.04 -1.19 8.05
N HIS A 33 -9.77 -1.23 8.52
CA HIS A 33 -9.40 -0.77 9.85
C HIS A 33 -9.73 0.72 10.04
N CYS A 34 -9.36 1.59 9.09
CA CYS A 34 -9.65 3.02 9.17
C CYS A 34 -11.15 3.30 9.17
N ALA A 35 -11.91 2.64 8.28
CA ALA A 35 -13.37 2.78 8.23
C ALA A 35 -14.03 2.30 9.53
N ALA A 36 -13.60 1.16 10.07
CA ALA A 36 -14.09 0.66 11.35
C ALA A 36 -13.76 1.62 12.50
N SER A 37 -12.54 2.17 12.52
CA SER A 37 -12.12 3.13 13.56
C SER A 37 -13.00 4.39 13.56
N VAL A 38 -13.26 4.96 12.38
CA VAL A 38 -14.16 6.12 12.24
C VAL A 38 -15.57 5.79 12.66
N PHE A 39 -16.09 4.62 12.27
CA PHE A 39 -17.42 4.16 12.65
C PHE A 39 -17.54 3.95 14.17
N PHE A 40 -16.55 3.27 14.78
CA PHE A 40 -16.54 3.02 16.24
C PHE A 40 -16.38 4.30 17.05
N VAL A 41 -15.59 5.27 16.58
CA VAL A 41 -15.48 6.58 17.24
C VAL A 41 -16.81 7.34 17.16
N ALA A 42 -17.53 7.25 16.06
CA ALA A 42 -18.83 7.90 15.88
C ALA A 42 -19.95 7.24 16.70
N VAL A 43 -19.90 5.91 16.90
CA VAL A 43 -20.99 5.12 17.53
C VAL A 43 -20.66 4.70 18.97
N LEU A 44 -19.39 4.43 19.30
CA LEU A 44 -18.97 3.88 20.61
C LEU A 44 -17.65 4.56 21.03
N ALA A 45 -17.76 5.73 21.65
CA ALA A 45 -16.60 6.50 22.12
C ALA A 45 -15.64 5.75 23.06
N THR A 46 -16.07 4.65 23.68
CA THR A 46 -15.28 3.86 24.62
C THR A 46 -14.58 2.64 24.01
N ALA A 47 -15.07 2.08 22.89
CA ALA A 47 -14.51 0.87 22.28
C ALA A 47 -13.45 1.18 21.20
N GLY A 48 -13.38 2.41 20.71
CA GLY A 48 -12.48 2.81 19.61
C GLY A 48 -11.01 2.95 20.02
N GLY A 49 -10.68 3.07 21.30
CA GLY A 49 -9.33 3.40 21.77
C GLY A 49 -8.24 2.41 21.34
N ALA A 50 -8.55 1.12 21.34
CA ALA A 50 -7.58 0.09 20.92
C ALA A 50 -7.31 0.12 19.41
N LEU A 51 -8.33 0.42 18.57
CA LEU A 51 -8.23 0.51 17.13
C LEU A 51 -7.53 1.79 16.66
N LEU A 52 -7.56 2.84 17.49
CA LEU A 52 -6.90 4.12 17.24
C LEU A 52 -5.46 4.17 17.77
N HIS A 53 -4.91 3.04 18.23
CA HIS A 53 -3.56 3.02 18.77
C HIS A 53 -2.56 3.43 17.69
N PRO A 54 -1.70 4.44 17.93
CA PRO A 54 -0.77 4.99 16.91
C PRO A 54 0.11 3.93 16.26
N ALA A 55 0.55 2.92 17.01
CA ALA A 55 1.40 1.85 16.52
C ALA A 55 0.81 1.09 15.31
N ILE A 56 -0.52 1.03 15.17
CA ILE A 56 -1.17 0.36 14.04
C ILE A 56 -0.87 1.11 12.73
N HIS A 57 -0.97 2.43 12.75
CA HIS A 57 -0.64 3.26 11.58
C HIS A 57 0.86 3.30 11.29
N GLU A 58 1.69 3.33 12.33
CA GLU A 58 3.16 3.32 12.18
C GLU A 58 3.66 2.00 11.59
N ILE A 59 3.19 0.87 12.11
CA ILE A 59 3.53 -0.46 11.59
C ILE A 59 2.99 -0.62 10.17
N GLY A 60 1.76 -0.18 9.91
CA GLY A 60 1.13 -0.21 8.59
C GLY A 60 1.92 0.60 7.56
N LEU A 61 2.38 1.79 7.92
CA LEU A 61 3.25 2.61 7.07
C LEU A 61 4.59 1.92 6.80
N GLY A 62 5.24 1.36 7.82
CA GLY A 62 6.49 0.63 7.67
C GLY A 62 6.37 -0.53 6.68
N LEU A 63 5.33 -1.34 6.82
CA LEU A 63 5.03 -2.44 5.90
C LEU A 63 4.72 -1.94 4.48
N ALA A 64 3.96 -0.85 4.34
CA ALA A 64 3.66 -0.25 3.05
C ALA A 64 4.92 0.23 2.32
N ILE A 65 5.86 0.85 3.04
CA ILE A 65 7.15 1.28 2.48
C ILE A 65 7.96 0.09 1.98
N ILE A 66 8.06 -0.99 2.76
CA ILE A 66 8.81 -2.20 2.37
C ILE A 66 8.17 -2.83 1.12
N LEU A 67 6.86 -3.05 1.14
CA LEU A 67 6.15 -3.70 0.03
C LEU A 67 6.17 -2.84 -1.24
N ALA A 68 5.99 -1.52 -1.12
CA ALA A 68 6.07 -0.60 -2.24
C ALA A 68 7.51 -0.52 -2.78
N GLY A 69 8.51 -0.40 -1.92
CA GLY A 69 9.91 -0.37 -2.33
C GLY A 69 10.31 -1.61 -3.11
N VAL A 70 9.96 -2.79 -2.62
CA VAL A 70 10.27 -4.06 -3.30
C VAL A 70 9.38 -4.29 -4.51
N GLY A 71 8.06 -4.15 -4.38
CA GLY A 71 7.09 -4.47 -5.43
C GLY A 71 7.13 -3.47 -6.59
N LEU A 72 6.97 -2.18 -6.32
CA LEU A 72 6.97 -1.13 -7.34
C LEU A 72 8.36 -0.87 -7.88
N GLY A 73 9.41 -0.94 -7.04
CA GLY A 73 10.79 -0.76 -7.47
C GLY A 73 11.20 -1.82 -8.49
N ARG A 74 10.94 -3.11 -8.19
CA ARG A 74 11.19 -4.21 -9.14
C ARG A 74 10.34 -4.09 -10.39
N GLY A 75 9.09 -3.66 -10.25
CA GLY A 75 8.20 -3.40 -11.37
C GLY A 75 8.77 -2.34 -12.29
N PHE A 76 9.16 -1.20 -11.74
CA PHE A 76 9.77 -0.11 -12.51
C PHE A 76 11.01 -0.56 -13.28
N LEU A 77 11.89 -1.34 -12.65
CA LEU A 77 13.06 -1.89 -13.33
C LEU A 77 12.70 -2.82 -14.50
N ALA A 78 11.56 -3.51 -14.41
CA ALA A 78 11.13 -4.45 -15.44
C ALA A 78 10.39 -3.79 -16.61
N HIS A 79 9.48 -2.85 -16.37
CA HIS A 79 8.61 -2.28 -17.41
C HIS A 79 8.85 -0.79 -17.68
N ARG A 80 9.69 -0.13 -16.86
CA ARG A 80 10.10 1.30 -17.00
C ARG A 80 8.93 2.31 -17.00
N LYS A 81 7.74 1.92 -16.56
CA LYS A 81 6.59 2.82 -16.43
C LYS A 81 6.65 3.56 -15.09
N PRO A 82 6.72 4.90 -15.06
CA PRO A 82 6.90 5.66 -13.82
C PRO A 82 5.60 5.81 -13.01
N LEU A 83 4.43 5.69 -13.64
CA LEU A 83 3.14 5.97 -13.02
C LEU A 83 2.89 5.17 -11.72
N PRO A 84 3.13 3.83 -11.66
CA PRO A 84 2.93 3.09 -10.42
C PRO A 84 3.82 3.57 -9.28
N ILE A 85 5.10 3.87 -9.55
CA ILE A 85 6.03 4.29 -8.51
C ILE A 85 5.73 5.72 -8.01
N LEU A 86 5.31 6.62 -8.89
CA LEU A 86 4.90 7.97 -8.52
C LEU A 86 3.62 7.93 -7.66
N LEU A 87 2.63 7.17 -8.08
CA LEU A 87 1.37 7.05 -7.34
C LEU A 87 1.57 6.37 -5.99
N GLY A 88 2.37 5.30 -5.93
CA GLY A 88 2.71 4.63 -4.67
C GLY A 88 3.50 5.53 -3.72
N GLY A 89 4.46 6.29 -4.24
CA GLY A 89 5.21 7.29 -3.48
C GLY A 89 4.31 8.37 -2.90
N THR A 90 3.38 8.91 -3.69
CA THR A 90 2.37 9.88 -3.22
C THR A 90 1.52 9.29 -2.09
N GLY A 91 1.10 8.03 -2.24
CA GLY A 91 0.34 7.33 -1.19
C GLY A 91 1.11 7.21 0.13
N ILE A 92 2.40 6.85 0.07
CA ILE A 92 3.27 6.76 1.25
C ILE A 92 3.43 8.13 1.91
N VAL A 93 3.62 9.21 1.13
CA VAL A 93 3.72 10.57 1.66
C VAL A 93 2.44 10.98 2.38
N LEU A 94 1.27 10.70 1.81
CA LEU A 94 -0.02 10.98 2.45
C LEU A 94 -0.17 10.22 3.78
N MET A 95 0.22 8.94 3.83
CA MET A 95 0.21 8.16 5.07
C MET A 95 1.20 8.71 6.11
N ALA A 96 2.38 9.17 5.69
CA ALA A 96 3.34 9.79 6.59
C ALA A 96 2.81 11.13 7.14
N VAL A 97 2.17 11.95 6.32
CA VAL A 97 1.49 13.18 6.75
C VAL A 97 0.38 12.86 7.76
N ALA A 98 -0.38 11.78 7.55
CA ALA A 98 -1.41 11.36 8.49
C ALA A 98 -0.88 11.16 9.91
N LEU A 99 0.36 10.67 10.09
CA LEU A 99 0.98 10.50 11.41
C LEU A 99 1.33 11.83 12.10
N THR A 100 1.32 12.95 11.39
CA THR A 100 1.66 14.29 11.93
C THR A 100 0.43 15.07 12.37
N VAL A 101 -0.77 14.60 12.04
CA VAL A 101 -2.03 15.28 12.42
C VAL A 101 -2.66 14.61 13.65
N PRO A 102 -3.49 15.35 14.42
CA PRO A 102 -4.18 14.78 15.57
C PRO A 102 -5.09 13.61 15.17
N HIS A 103 -5.17 12.59 16.03
CA HIS A 103 -6.03 11.43 15.83
C HIS A 103 -7.48 11.84 15.62
N GLY A 104 -8.08 11.38 14.54
CA GLY A 104 -9.47 11.67 14.22
C GLY A 104 -9.81 11.53 12.72
N PRO A 105 -10.94 12.11 12.30
CA PRO A 105 -11.42 11.97 10.92
C PRO A 105 -10.43 12.47 9.85
N ILE A 106 -9.63 13.50 10.17
CA ILE A 106 -8.64 14.06 9.24
C ILE A 106 -7.48 13.08 9.03
N GLU A 107 -6.92 12.53 10.11
CA GLU A 107 -5.91 11.46 10.03
C GLU A 107 -6.42 10.27 9.22
N ALA A 108 -7.64 9.81 9.53
CA ALA A 108 -8.25 8.70 8.81
C ALA A 108 -8.44 9.01 7.31
N ALA A 109 -8.82 10.24 6.95
CA ALA A 109 -8.95 10.65 5.55
C ALA A 109 -7.61 10.60 4.80
N TYR A 110 -6.53 11.16 5.38
CA TYR A 110 -5.19 11.08 4.80
C TYR A 110 -4.71 9.64 4.64
N THR A 111 -4.92 8.81 5.67
CA THR A 111 -4.55 7.39 5.64
C THR A 111 -5.33 6.64 4.55
N MET A 112 -6.64 6.82 4.45
CA MET A 112 -7.47 6.17 3.43
C MET A 112 -7.06 6.56 2.01
N LEU A 113 -6.81 7.86 1.78
CA LEU A 113 -6.32 8.35 0.49
C LEU A 113 -4.95 7.76 0.15
N GLY A 114 -4.04 7.75 1.11
CA GLY A 114 -2.70 7.20 0.94
C GLY A 114 -2.71 5.71 0.62
N VAL A 115 -3.45 4.93 1.39
CA VAL A 115 -3.63 3.48 1.18
C VAL A 115 -4.30 3.20 -0.18
N GLY A 116 -5.30 3.98 -0.56
CA GLY A 116 -5.95 3.89 -1.87
C GLY A 116 -4.96 4.10 -3.02
N CYS A 117 -4.11 5.13 -2.93
CA CYS A 117 -3.06 5.40 -3.92
C CYS A 117 -2.07 4.23 -4.02
N VAL A 118 -1.60 3.68 -2.88
CA VAL A 118 -0.69 2.52 -2.86
C VAL A 118 -1.35 1.29 -3.48
N ALA A 119 -2.61 1.00 -3.16
CA ALA A 119 -3.34 -0.12 -3.73
C ALA A 119 -3.47 0.00 -5.26
N ILE A 120 -3.87 1.17 -5.76
CA ILE A 120 -3.98 1.43 -7.20
C ILE A 120 -2.61 1.32 -7.87
N ALA A 121 -1.55 1.84 -7.25
CA ALA A 121 -0.18 1.71 -7.75
C ALA A 121 0.23 0.24 -7.96
N HIS A 122 -0.03 -0.64 -6.99
CA HIS A 122 0.24 -2.07 -7.11
C HIS A 122 -0.65 -2.75 -8.17
N MET A 123 -1.91 -2.34 -8.30
CA MET A 123 -2.80 -2.86 -9.36
C MET A 123 -2.29 -2.47 -10.76
N LEU A 124 -1.86 -1.21 -10.94
CA LEU A 124 -1.26 -0.74 -12.19
C LEU A 124 0.07 -1.45 -12.48
N ASN A 125 0.90 -1.64 -11.46
CA ASN A 125 2.15 -2.37 -11.55
C ASN A 125 1.94 -3.82 -12.03
N ARG A 126 0.95 -4.53 -11.48
CA ARG A 126 0.57 -5.88 -11.94
C ARG A 126 0.11 -5.88 -13.40
N ARG A 127 -0.74 -4.92 -13.79
CA ARG A 127 -1.21 -4.81 -15.18
C ARG A 127 -0.06 -4.53 -16.15
N ALA A 128 0.92 -3.73 -15.74
CA ALA A 128 2.09 -3.42 -16.56
C ALA A 128 3.00 -4.63 -16.81
N HIS A 129 2.95 -5.67 -15.96
CA HIS A 129 3.67 -6.93 -16.17
C HIS A 129 2.92 -7.91 -17.08
N ALA A 130 1.62 -7.72 -17.30
CA ALA A 130 0.81 -8.63 -18.11
C ALA A 130 0.94 -8.38 -19.62
N TYR A 131 1.52 -7.24 -20.02
CA TYR A 131 1.80 -6.85 -21.39
C TYR A 131 3.31 -6.75 -21.63
#